data_cd7f8306bc8595f236ac053de56d773d
#
_entry.id   cd7f8306bc8595f236ac053de56d773d
#
_cell.length_a   1.000
_cell.length_b   1.000
_cell.length_c   1.000
_cell.angle_alpha   90.00
_cell.angle_beta   90.00
_cell.angle_gamma   90.00
#
_symmetry.space_group_name_H-M   'P 1'
#
loop_
_entity.id
_entity.type
_entity.pdbx_description
1 polymer ?
#
loop_
_entity_poly.entity_id
_entity_poly.type
_entity_poly.pdbx_seq_one_letter_code
_entity_poly.pdbx_strand_id
1 'polypeptide(L)'
;MEVTVYPKMSILNTNQNKRVLALIPARGGSKARPRKNILKAGKWPLIAWTITAAHNSVAIDKLILSSEDDEIIEIARGWGCDTPFKRPNDLAGDAAKSVDVALHALQELPGYEYLILLQPTSPLRLSRDIDAAFALMIKHGATSCASVCEANQSPYLM
;
A
#
# COMPACT_ATOMS: atom_id res chain seq x y z
N MET A 1 6.32 -21.11 9.97
CA MET A 1 7.06 -19.81 10.03
C MET A 1 6.12 -18.85 10.74
N GLU A 2 6.34 -18.60 12.02
CA GLU A 2 5.44 -17.76 12.83
C GLU A 2 5.62 -16.30 12.43
N VAL A 3 4.52 -15.69 11.98
CA VAL A 3 4.40 -14.24 11.86
C VAL A 3 4.01 -13.74 13.26
N THR A 4 4.92 -13.14 13.97
CA THR A 4 4.61 -12.51 15.26
C THR A 4 3.73 -11.28 14.99
N VAL A 5 2.43 -11.43 15.19
CA VAL A 5 1.48 -10.32 15.19
C VAL A 5 1.51 -9.69 16.57
N TYR A 6 2.03 -8.46 16.66
CA TYR A 6 1.95 -7.69 17.90
C TYR A 6 0.51 -7.23 18.11
N PRO A 7 -0.02 -7.28 19.35
CA PRO A 7 -1.36 -6.77 19.64
C PRO A 7 -1.42 -5.27 19.31
N LYS A 8 -2.47 -4.86 18.59
CA LYS A 8 -2.76 -3.45 18.28
C LYS A 8 -2.85 -2.67 19.59
N MET A 9 -1.84 -1.88 19.91
CA MET A 9 -1.92 -0.92 20.99
C MET A 9 -2.75 0.28 20.50
N SER A 10 -3.94 0.42 21.03
CA SER A 10 -4.86 1.54 20.72
C SER A 10 -4.34 2.82 21.38
N ILE A 11 -3.49 3.55 20.68
CA ILE A 11 -2.98 4.87 21.14
C ILE A 11 -3.75 6.03 20.48
N LEU A 12 -4.57 5.74 19.47
CA LEU A 12 -5.39 6.76 18.81
C LEU A 12 -6.84 6.67 19.28
N ASN A 13 -7.08 7.16 20.50
CA ASN A 13 -8.42 7.48 20.97
C ASN A 13 -8.80 8.89 20.45
N THR A 14 -8.86 9.05 19.14
CA THR A 14 -9.50 10.20 18.51
C THR A 14 -10.76 9.72 17.83
N ASN A 15 -11.85 9.87 18.60
CA ASN A 15 -13.24 9.87 18.17
C ASN A 15 -13.49 9.77 16.68
N GLN A 16 -14.34 8.79 16.37
CA GLN A 16 -15.17 8.67 15.19
C GLN A 16 -14.62 7.75 14.10
N ASN A 17 -15.38 6.75 13.81
CA ASN A 17 -15.70 5.91 12.66
C ASN A 17 -15.01 6.24 11.29
N LYS A 18 -13.83 6.81 11.28
CA LYS A 18 -13.12 7.13 10.05
C LYS A 18 -12.47 5.86 9.53
N ARG A 19 -13.07 5.29 8.50
CA ARG A 19 -12.57 4.06 7.89
C ARG A 19 -11.42 4.35 6.94
N VAL A 20 -10.31 3.67 7.13
CA VAL A 20 -9.07 3.84 6.36
C VAL A 20 -8.80 2.59 5.52
N LEU A 21 -8.83 2.74 4.20
CA LEU A 21 -8.44 1.73 3.24
C LEU A 21 -6.97 1.89 2.88
N ALA A 22 -6.18 0.82 3.02
CA ALA A 22 -4.83 0.78 2.45
C ALA A 22 -4.84 -0.01 1.15
N LEU A 23 -4.26 0.57 0.11
CA LEU A 23 -4.18 0.00 -1.23
C LEU A 23 -2.72 -0.26 -1.62
N ILE A 24 -2.41 -1.51 -1.98
CA ILE A 24 -1.15 -1.89 -2.60
C ILE A 24 -1.38 -2.06 -4.10
N PRO A 25 -0.92 -1.14 -4.97
CA PRO A 25 -0.98 -1.30 -6.41
C PRO A 25 0.23 -2.10 -6.88
N ALA A 26 0.02 -3.31 -7.41
CA ALA A 26 1.10 -4.15 -7.93
C ALA A 26 0.70 -4.74 -9.29
N ARG A 27 1.35 -4.30 -10.36
CA ARG A 27 1.14 -4.84 -11.70
C ARG A 27 2.19 -5.88 -12.06
N GLY A 28 1.85 -6.83 -12.92
CA GLY A 28 2.76 -7.84 -13.46
C GLY A 28 3.75 -7.25 -14.46
N GLY A 29 3.27 -6.33 -15.31
CA GLY A 29 4.08 -5.63 -16.31
C GLY A 29 4.98 -4.56 -15.70
N SER A 30 6.31 -4.75 -15.77
CA SER A 30 7.27 -3.72 -15.39
C SER A 30 8.36 -3.65 -16.45
N LYS A 31 8.55 -2.46 -17.08
CA LYS A 31 9.55 -2.26 -18.14
C LYS A 31 10.97 -2.54 -17.66
N ALA A 32 11.33 -2.04 -16.49
CA ALA A 32 12.69 -2.17 -15.97
C ALA A 32 13.00 -3.60 -15.49
N ARG A 33 12.03 -4.28 -14.88
CA ARG A 33 12.20 -5.64 -14.37
C ARG A 33 10.86 -6.34 -14.30
N PRO A 34 10.60 -7.34 -15.20
CA PRO A 34 9.34 -8.09 -15.19
C PRO A 34 9.05 -8.66 -13.79
N ARG A 35 7.79 -8.59 -13.36
CA ARG A 35 7.31 -9.15 -12.08
C ARG A 35 8.08 -8.73 -10.83
N LYS A 36 8.69 -7.52 -10.84
CA LYS A 36 9.53 -7.05 -9.74
C LYS A 36 8.86 -7.15 -8.37
N ASN A 37 7.54 -7.01 -8.30
CA ASN A 37 6.78 -7.00 -7.04
C ASN A 37 6.84 -8.34 -6.29
N ILE A 38 7.09 -9.45 -6.98
CA ILE A 38 7.19 -10.79 -6.40
C ILE A 38 8.61 -11.35 -6.40
N LEU A 39 9.58 -10.61 -6.94
CA LEU A 39 10.98 -10.99 -6.81
C LEU A 39 11.42 -10.92 -5.35
N LYS A 40 12.31 -11.82 -4.97
CA LYS A 40 12.88 -11.84 -3.62
C LYS A 40 13.70 -10.59 -3.36
N ALA A 41 13.38 -9.90 -2.28
CA ALA A 41 14.15 -8.83 -1.65
C ALA A 41 14.57 -9.33 -0.27
N GLY A 42 15.78 -9.86 -0.17
CA GLY A 42 16.20 -10.64 0.99
C GLY A 42 15.45 -11.98 1.08
N LYS A 43 14.84 -12.26 2.22
CA LYS A 43 14.15 -13.55 2.47
C LYS A 43 12.72 -13.63 1.92
N TRP A 44 12.09 -12.49 1.57
CA TRP A 44 10.69 -12.41 1.19
C TRP A 44 10.49 -11.81 -0.20
N PRO A 45 9.34 -12.07 -0.88
CA PRO A 45 8.94 -11.29 -2.04
C PRO A 45 8.85 -9.80 -1.71
N LEU A 46 9.16 -8.93 -2.67
CA LEU A 46 9.17 -7.48 -2.46
C LEU A 46 7.85 -6.96 -1.87
N ILE A 47 6.72 -7.44 -2.39
CA ILE A 47 5.38 -7.05 -1.93
C ILE A 47 5.11 -7.43 -0.47
N ALA A 48 5.69 -8.53 0.00
CA ALA A 48 5.46 -9.04 1.36
C ALA A 48 5.95 -8.08 2.45
N TRP A 49 7.00 -7.32 2.19
CA TRP A 49 7.49 -6.29 3.10
C TRP A 49 6.44 -5.21 3.33
N THR A 50 5.79 -4.76 2.25
CA THR A 50 4.72 -3.74 2.33
C THR A 50 3.47 -4.30 3.00
N ILE A 51 3.08 -5.54 2.70
CA ILE A 51 1.95 -6.21 3.34
C ILE A 51 2.19 -6.32 4.86
N THR A 52 3.38 -6.77 5.27
CA THR A 52 3.73 -6.89 6.70
C THR A 52 3.72 -5.54 7.41
N ALA A 53 4.26 -4.50 6.80
CA ALA A 53 4.23 -3.16 7.37
C ALA A 53 2.79 -2.64 7.53
N ALA A 54 1.93 -2.88 6.54
CA ALA A 54 0.53 -2.48 6.58
C ALA A 54 -0.27 -3.22 7.65
N HIS A 55 -0.08 -4.53 7.80
CA HIS A 55 -0.75 -5.32 8.84
C HIS A 55 -0.40 -4.88 10.27
N ASN A 56 0.82 -4.39 10.48
CA ASN A 56 1.28 -3.90 11.77
C ASN A 56 0.93 -2.43 12.03
N SER A 57 0.33 -1.73 11.06
CA SER A 57 -0.16 -0.35 11.23
C SER A 57 -1.47 -0.32 12.01
N VAL A 58 -1.59 0.60 12.95
CA VAL A 58 -2.81 0.84 13.72
C VAL A 58 -3.78 1.78 13.00
N ALA A 59 -3.31 2.49 11.98
CA ALA A 59 -4.11 3.44 11.21
C ALA A 59 -4.97 2.75 10.13
N ILE A 60 -4.68 1.49 9.78
CA ILE A 60 -5.33 0.78 8.67
C ILE A 60 -6.45 -0.12 9.18
N ASP A 61 -7.66 0.09 8.67
CA ASP A 61 -8.81 -0.79 8.95
C ASP A 61 -8.87 -1.95 7.98
N LYS A 62 -8.57 -1.69 6.70
CA LYS A 62 -8.58 -2.72 5.65
C LYS A 62 -7.42 -2.56 4.70
N LEU A 63 -6.71 -3.67 4.44
CA LEU A 63 -5.63 -3.76 3.47
C LEU A 63 -6.10 -4.54 2.26
N ILE A 64 -5.90 -3.98 1.06
CA ILE A 64 -6.20 -4.64 -0.20
C ILE A 64 -5.07 -4.53 -1.20
N LEU A 65 -5.03 -5.52 -2.09
CA LEU A 65 -4.22 -5.49 -3.30
C LEU A 65 -5.08 -5.09 -4.50
N SER A 66 -4.51 -4.30 -5.41
CA SER A 66 -5.01 -4.14 -6.77
C SER A 66 -3.97 -4.66 -7.75
N SER A 67 -4.30 -5.73 -8.45
CA SER A 67 -3.45 -6.37 -9.46
C SER A 67 -4.28 -7.02 -10.56
N GLU A 68 -3.74 -7.10 -11.78
CA GLU A 68 -4.24 -7.87 -12.90
C GLU A 68 -3.57 -9.24 -13.02
N ASP A 69 -2.44 -9.45 -12.34
CA ASP A 69 -1.59 -10.62 -12.43
C ASP A 69 -1.97 -11.66 -11.36
N ASP A 70 -2.39 -12.85 -11.80
CA ASP A 70 -2.89 -13.90 -10.91
C ASP A 70 -1.81 -14.43 -9.94
N GLU A 71 -0.54 -14.48 -10.34
CA GLU A 71 0.55 -14.93 -9.47
C GLU A 71 0.82 -13.91 -8.35
N ILE A 72 0.77 -12.60 -8.67
CA ILE A 72 0.87 -11.54 -7.65
C ILE A 72 -0.29 -11.62 -6.67
N ILE A 73 -1.51 -11.89 -7.18
CA ILE A 73 -2.71 -12.05 -6.36
C ILE A 73 -2.56 -13.22 -5.40
N GLU A 74 -2.13 -14.39 -5.89
CA GLU A 74 -1.95 -15.58 -5.05
C GLU A 74 -0.87 -15.37 -3.98
N ILE A 75 0.25 -14.78 -4.35
CA ILE A 75 1.32 -14.47 -3.39
C ILE A 75 0.82 -13.49 -2.31
N ALA A 76 0.12 -12.42 -2.70
CA ALA A 76 -0.40 -11.45 -1.74
C ALA A 76 -1.43 -12.07 -0.78
N ARG A 77 -2.31 -12.96 -1.28
CA ARG A 77 -3.25 -13.73 -0.44
C ARG A 77 -2.52 -14.62 0.55
N GLY A 78 -1.47 -15.30 0.11
CA GLY A 78 -0.62 -16.13 0.98
C GLY A 78 0.04 -15.33 2.12
N TRP A 79 0.18 -14.01 1.96
CA TRP A 79 0.67 -13.09 2.99
C TRP A 79 -0.46 -12.36 3.75
N GLY A 80 -1.72 -12.76 3.54
CA GLY A 80 -2.88 -12.24 4.26
C GLY A 80 -3.45 -10.94 3.70
N CYS A 81 -3.05 -10.52 2.49
CA CYS A 81 -3.61 -9.33 1.86
C CYS A 81 -4.90 -9.67 1.12
N ASP A 82 -5.98 -8.94 1.37
CA ASP A 82 -7.24 -9.10 0.65
C ASP A 82 -7.11 -8.69 -0.83
N THR A 83 -7.78 -9.47 -1.69
CA THR A 83 -7.84 -9.20 -3.13
C THR A 83 -9.30 -9.29 -3.59
N PRO A 84 -10.12 -8.29 -3.27
CA PRO A 84 -11.58 -8.37 -3.44
C PRO A 84 -12.02 -8.29 -4.90
N PHE A 85 -11.16 -7.78 -5.78
CA PHE A 85 -11.37 -7.67 -7.21
C PHE A 85 -10.07 -7.91 -7.98
N LYS A 86 -10.19 -8.20 -9.27
CA LYS A 86 -9.06 -8.21 -10.21
C LYS A 86 -9.03 -6.85 -10.92
N ARG A 87 -7.87 -6.21 -11.00
CA ARG A 87 -7.70 -4.92 -11.69
C ARG A 87 -8.00 -5.08 -13.17
N PRO A 88 -8.79 -4.19 -13.78
CA PRO A 88 -8.96 -4.12 -15.23
C PRO A 88 -7.63 -3.89 -15.96
N ASN A 89 -7.47 -4.50 -17.13
CA ASN A 89 -6.21 -4.45 -17.90
C ASN A 89 -5.87 -3.02 -18.38
N ASP A 90 -6.84 -2.18 -18.64
CA ASP A 90 -6.65 -0.77 -19.00
C ASP A 90 -5.99 0.06 -17.87
N LEU A 91 -6.18 -0.36 -16.61
CA LEU A 91 -5.52 0.22 -15.44
C LEU A 91 -4.17 -0.45 -15.09
N ALA A 92 -3.70 -1.40 -15.90
CA ALA A 92 -2.43 -2.11 -15.71
C ALA A 92 -1.32 -1.64 -16.66
N GLY A 93 -1.66 -0.86 -17.68
CA GLY A 93 -0.73 -0.32 -18.66
C GLY A 93 0.23 0.73 -18.08
N ASP A 94 1.24 1.10 -18.89
CA ASP A 94 2.22 2.11 -18.51
C ASP A 94 1.64 3.53 -18.41
N ALA A 95 0.56 3.80 -19.11
CA ALA A 95 -0.16 5.07 -19.07
C ALA A 95 -1.09 5.20 -17.86
N ALA A 96 -1.39 4.09 -17.18
CA ALA A 96 -2.28 4.09 -16.03
C ALA A 96 -1.64 4.84 -14.84
N LYS A 97 -2.35 5.85 -14.34
CA LYS A 97 -1.90 6.64 -13.19
C LYS A 97 -2.29 5.94 -11.89
N SER A 98 -1.48 6.10 -10.86
CA SER A 98 -1.79 5.55 -9.53
C SER A 98 -3.12 6.09 -8.97
N VAL A 99 -3.52 7.31 -9.36
CA VAL A 99 -4.79 7.89 -8.95
C VAL A 99 -5.98 7.15 -9.56
N ASP A 100 -5.89 6.71 -10.82
CA ASP A 100 -6.98 5.99 -11.48
C ASP A 100 -7.18 4.61 -10.83
N VAL A 101 -6.08 3.95 -10.44
CA VAL A 101 -6.11 2.69 -9.67
C VAL A 101 -6.73 2.89 -8.29
N ALA A 102 -6.44 4.02 -7.64
CA ALA A 102 -7.01 4.36 -6.34
C ALA A 102 -8.52 4.64 -6.44
N LEU A 103 -8.94 5.39 -7.46
CA LEU A 103 -10.36 5.67 -7.71
C LEU A 103 -11.14 4.38 -8.00
N HIS A 104 -10.60 3.50 -8.83
CA HIS A 104 -11.21 2.19 -9.08
C HIS A 104 -11.38 1.40 -7.77
N ALA A 105 -10.35 1.34 -6.92
CA ALA A 105 -10.44 0.64 -5.65
C ALA A 105 -11.53 1.21 -4.72
N LEU A 106 -11.71 2.54 -4.69
CA LEU A 106 -12.75 3.19 -3.91
C LEU A 106 -14.16 3.00 -4.50
N GLN A 107 -14.27 2.82 -5.82
CA GLN A 107 -15.54 2.45 -6.48
C GLN A 107 -15.95 1.02 -6.16
N GLU A 108 -15.00 0.08 -6.18
CA GLU A 108 -15.24 -1.32 -5.82
C GLU A 108 -15.53 -1.52 -4.33
N LEU A 109 -14.96 -0.66 -3.48
CA LEU A 109 -15.09 -0.72 -2.02
C LEU A 109 -15.49 0.65 -1.46
N PRO A 110 -16.77 1.03 -1.54
CA PRO A 110 -17.26 2.29 -1.01
C PRO A 110 -17.27 2.31 0.54
N GLY A 111 -17.33 3.51 1.11
CA GLY A 111 -17.50 3.71 2.55
C GLY A 111 -16.19 3.86 3.33
N TYR A 112 -15.09 4.16 2.66
CA TYR A 112 -13.82 4.58 3.28
C TYR A 112 -13.65 6.09 3.11
N GLU A 113 -13.25 6.78 4.16
CA GLU A 113 -13.02 8.23 4.16
C GLU A 113 -11.59 8.59 3.77
N TYR A 114 -10.66 7.66 4.05
CA TYR A 114 -9.24 7.83 3.74
C TYR A 114 -8.72 6.66 2.94
N LEU A 115 -7.80 6.97 2.03
CA LEU A 115 -7.04 5.96 1.30
C LEU A 115 -5.55 6.18 1.53
N ILE A 116 -4.85 5.12 1.95
CA ILE A 116 -3.39 5.09 2.07
C ILE A 116 -2.83 4.28 0.90
N LEU A 117 -2.08 4.93 0.02
CA LEU A 117 -1.43 4.28 -1.12
C LEU A 117 -0.04 3.76 -0.70
N LEU A 118 0.15 2.44 -0.72
CA LEU A 118 1.37 1.77 -0.29
C LEU A 118 2.08 1.10 -1.46
N GLN A 119 3.03 1.80 -2.08
CA GLN A 119 3.79 1.21 -3.19
C GLN A 119 4.74 0.11 -2.70
N PRO A 120 4.78 -1.08 -3.35
CA PRO A 120 5.68 -2.19 -3.00
C PRO A 120 7.17 -1.83 -3.11
N THR A 121 7.51 -0.81 -3.89
CA THR A 121 8.89 -0.37 -4.13
C THR A 121 9.55 0.35 -2.95
N SER A 122 8.86 0.44 -1.82
CA SER A 122 9.40 0.98 -0.57
C SER A 122 9.44 -0.10 0.53
N PRO A 123 10.28 -1.16 0.38
CA PRO A 123 10.28 -2.32 1.28
C PRO A 123 10.82 -2.01 2.68
N LEU A 124 11.51 -0.89 2.86
CA LEU A 124 12.06 -0.48 4.16
C LEU A 124 11.08 0.36 4.99
N ARG A 125 9.88 0.64 4.45
CA ARG A 125 8.82 1.32 5.19
C ARG A 125 8.39 0.46 6.37
N LEU A 126 8.29 1.08 7.55
CA LEU A 126 7.78 0.46 8.76
C LEU A 126 6.33 0.89 9.03
N SER A 127 5.61 0.11 9.83
CA SER A 127 4.23 0.46 10.26
C SER A 127 4.16 1.83 10.93
N ARG A 128 5.14 2.16 11.78
CA ARG A 128 5.23 3.47 12.44
C ARG A 128 5.31 4.65 11.47
N ASP A 129 5.88 4.45 10.28
CA ASP A 129 5.98 5.51 9.27
C ASP A 129 4.61 5.79 8.65
N ILE A 130 3.80 4.74 8.47
CA ILE A 130 2.41 4.83 8.00
C ILE A 130 1.56 5.57 9.05
N ASP A 131 1.66 5.12 10.29
CA ASP A 131 0.87 5.67 11.41
C ASP A 131 1.23 7.14 11.66
N ALA A 132 2.51 7.50 11.61
CA ALA A 132 2.98 8.86 11.81
C ALA A 132 2.50 9.80 10.68
N ALA A 133 2.56 9.36 9.43
CA ALA A 133 2.08 10.15 8.29
C ALA A 133 0.58 10.39 8.37
N PHE A 134 -0.21 9.37 8.71
CA PHE A 134 -1.65 9.49 8.88
C PHE A 134 -2.01 10.41 10.05
N ALA A 135 -1.37 10.22 11.21
CA ALA A 135 -1.58 11.06 12.38
C ALA A 135 -1.24 12.55 12.12
N LEU A 136 -0.15 12.80 11.37
CA LEU A 136 0.24 14.16 10.97
C LEU A 136 -0.81 14.82 10.08
N MET A 137 -1.33 14.07 9.08
CA MET A 137 -2.40 14.53 8.19
C MET A 137 -3.65 14.94 8.98
N ILE A 138 -4.10 14.08 9.91
CA ILE A 138 -5.27 14.35 10.74
C ILE A 138 -5.04 15.55 11.66
N LYS A 139 -3.87 15.62 12.32
CA LYS A 139 -3.51 16.71 13.23
C LYS A 139 -3.58 18.09 12.56
N HIS A 140 -3.19 18.18 11.29
CA HIS A 140 -3.20 19.43 10.54
C HIS A 140 -4.47 19.68 9.74
N GLY A 141 -5.46 18.77 9.77
CA GLY A 141 -6.67 18.86 8.95
C GLY A 141 -6.36 18.87 7.44
N ALA A 142 -5.23 18.26 7.05
CA ALA A 142 -4.78 18.27 5.67
C ALA A 142 -5.58 17.25 4.84
N THR A 143 -5.80 17.56 3.55
CA THR A 143 -6.49 16.67 2.63
C THR A 143 -5.59 15.56 2.07
N SER A 144 -4.27 15.73 2.16
CA SER A 144 -3.29 14.74 1.73
C SER A 144 -1.97 14.89 2.48
N CYS A 145 -1.22 13.79 2.56
CA CYS A 145 0.13 13.76 3.11
C CYS A 145 0.98 12.78 2.27
N ALA A 146 2.22 13.15 2.01
CA ALA A 146 3.18 12.29 1.32
C ALA A 146 4.48 12.22 2.09
N SER A 147 5.05 11.01 2.19
CA SER A 147 6.40 10.82 2.72
C SER A 147 7.42 11.21 1.66
N VAL A 148 8.39 12.02 2.04
CA VAL A 148 9.49 12.45 1.18
C VAL A 148 10.82 12.19 1.88
N CYS A 149 11.89 12.09 1.11
CA CYS A 149 13.26 12.07 1.61
C CYS A 149 14.10 13.08 0.83
N GLU A 150 15.23 13.48 1.42
CA GLU A 150 16.21 14.29 0.71
C GLU A 150 16.74 13.54 -0.51
N ALA A 151 16.78 14.22 -1.66
CA ALA A 151 17.30 13.64 -2.90
C ALA A 151 18.82 13.85 -2.97
N ASN A 152 19.57 12.75 -3.14
CA ASN A 152 21.03 12.82 -3.30
C ASN A 152 21.46 13.43 -4.64
N GLN A 153 20.54 13.51 -5.61
CA GLN A 153 20.77 14.11 -6.92
C GLN A 153 19.60 15.00 -7.29
N SER A 154 19.89 16.13 -7.94
CA SER A 154 18.86 17.02 -8.43
C SER A 154 18.00 16.32 -9.50
N PRO A 155 16.67 16.38 -9.43
CA PRO A 155 15.79 15.82 -10.46
C PRO A 155 15.97 16.46 -11.84
N TYR A 156 16.63 17.61 -11.91
CA TYR A 156 16.98 18.27 -13.16
C TYR A 156 18.24 17.71 -13.84
N LEU A 157 18.94 16.77 -13.19
CA LEU A 157 20.15 16.12 -13.70
C LEU A 157 19.94 14.64 -14.09
N MET A 158 18.67 14.21 -14.14
CA MET A 158 18.29 12.85 -14.55
C MET A 158 17.68 12.82 -15.95
#